data_93c22ddbeb21d0586fe5fe2a1650ffae
#
_entry.id   93c22ddbeb21d0586fe5fe2a1650ffae
#
_cell.length_a   1.000
_cell.length_b   1.000
_cell.length_c   1.000
_cell.angle_alpha   90.00
_cell.angle_beta   90.00
_cell.angle_gamma   90.00
#
_symmetry.space_group_name_H-M   'P 1'
#
loop_
_entity.id
_entity.type
_entity.pdbx_description
1 polymer ?
#
loop_
_entity_poly.entity_id
_entity_poly.type
_entity_poly.pdbx_seq_one_letter_code
_entity_poly.pdbx_strand_id
1 'polypeptide(L)'
;AVMKKLLNTLFVTTEDAYLSLDGENIVVSRDRHELGRFPLHTLDGIISFSYAGASPALMGGCAKRGVGLTFCTPNGRFLARAVGEQNGNVLLRRMQYRVADDPTQSCRIARNMIFGKLHNARWSIERTKRDHALRVDTQKLQASIDRLKGLYPLVAAETSLDALRGEEGSGAQAYFDVLDDMILQNKSDFFFHARSRRPPLDNVNAMLSFAYSLLGNDCAAALESVGLDAYVGFLHRDRPGRTSLALDLVEELRPCFADCFVLSLVNNRILTASDFLATDSGAVLLTDAGRKKFLQTWQTRKRDTITHPYLKEKISWGLVPYVQALLLARYLRDDLDAYPPFLWK
;
A
#
# COMPACT_ATOMS: atom_id res chain seq x y z
N ALA A 1 -12.29 18.90 9.40
CA ALA A 1 -11.32 18.81 8.32
C ALA A 1 -12.03 18.34 7.06
N VAL A 2 -11.90 19.09 5.98
CA VAL A 2 -12.52 18.73 4.69
C VAL A 2 -11.78 17.53 4.14
N MET A 3 -12.48 16.41 3.96
CA MET A 3 -11.91 15.21 3.36
C MET A 3 -11.57 15.46 1.90
N LYS A 4 -10.37 15.10 1.46
CA LYS A 4 -9.92 15.25 0.09
C LYS A 4 -10.65 14.26 -0.81
N LYS A 5 -11.36 14.75 -1.84
CA LYS A 5 -12.19 13.93 -2.74
C LYS A 5 -11.53 13.60 -4.08
N LEU A 6 -10.39 14.25 -4.41
CA LEU A 6 -9.70 14.07 -5.67
C LEU A 6 -8.54 13.08 -5.51
N LEU A 7 -8.52 12.07 -6.37
CA LEU A 7 -7.46 11.09 -6.45
C LEU A 7 -6.88 11.12 -7.86
N ASN A 8 -5.94 12.03 -8.06
CA ASN A 8 -5.18 12.08 -9.29
C ASN A 8 -3.71 11.86 -8.98
N THR A 9 -3.19 10.68 -9.29
CA THR A 9 -1.77 10.38 -9.28
C THR A 9 -1.28 10.27 -10.71
N LEU A 10 -0.27 11.08 -11.06
CA LEU A 10 0.40 11.02 -12.35
C LEU A 10 1.52 9.96 -12.27
N PHE A 11 1.39 8.92 -13.07
CA PHE A 11 2.43 7.90 -13.22
C PHE A 11 3.22 8.17 -14.50
N VAL A 12 4.50 8.52 -14.36
CA VAL A 12 5.40 8.78 -15.48
C VAL A 12 6.24 7.55 -15.74
N THR A 13 5.80 6.72 -16.70
CA THR A 13 6.44 5.45 -17.06
C THR A 13 7.38 5.55 -18.26
N THR A 14 7.46 6.72 -18.90
CA THR A 14 8.35 6.96 -20.05
C THR A 14 9.78 6.97 -19.56
N GLU A 15 10.61 6.17 -20.18
CA GLU A 15 12.06 6.14 -19.94
C GLU A 15 12.68 7.49 -20.29
N ASP A 16 13.64 7.94 -19.46
CA ASP A 16 14.34 9.24 -19.59
C ASP A 16 13.42 10.49 -19.59
N ALA A 17 12.20 10.35 -19.10
CA ALA A 17 11.32 11.49 -18.94
C ALA A 17 11.78 12.39 -17.77
N TYR A 18 11.97 13.67 -18.07
CA TYR A 18 12.29 14.73 -17.11
C TYR A 18 11.03 15.51 -16.75
N LEU A 19 10.92 15.87 -15.47
CA LEU A 19 9.75 16.59 -14.93
C LEU A 19 10.14 18.03 -14.57
N SER A 20 9.37 19.01 -15.02
CA SER A 20 9.58 20.41 -14.68
C SER A 20 8.28 21.11 -14.33
N LEU A 21 8.41 22.28 -13.68
CA LEU A 21 7.27 23.16 -13.39
C LEU A 21 7.29 24.32 -14.39
N ASP A 22 6.14 24.55 -15.03
CA ASP A 22 5.90 25.73 -15.85
C ASP A 22 4.57 26.37 -15.43
N GLY A 23 4.67 27.53 -14.79
CA GLY A 23 3.55 28.17 -14.11
C GLY A 23 2.93 27.22 -13.04
N GLU A 24 1.66 26.89 -13.22
CA GLU A 24 0.93 25.97 -12.34
C GLU A 24 0.86 24.54 -12.89
N ASN A 25 1.65 24.22 -13.93
CA ASN A 25 1.61 22.93 -14.58
C ASN A 25 2.91 22.16 -14.40
N ILE A 26 2.78 20.85 -14.18
CA ILE A 26 3.87 19.92 -14.40
C ILE A 26 4.01 19.68 -15.92
N VAL A 27 5.22 19.76 -16.41
CA VAL A 27 5.60 19.43 -17.79
C VAL A 27 6.46 18.17 -17.77
N VAL A 28 6.02 17.17 -18.52
CA VAL A 28 6.77 15.93 -18.75
C VAL A 28 7.46 16.07 -20.11
N SER A 29 8.78 15.97 -20.15
CA SER A 29 9.57 16.12 -21.38
C SER A 29 10.58 14.98 -21.53
N ARG A 30 10.95 14.69 -22.77
CA ARG A 30 12.04 13.79 -23.14
C ARG A 30 12.80 14.40 -24.32
N ASP A 31 14.12 14.40 -24.27
CA ASP A 31 14.98 14.97 -25.33
C ASP A 31 14.57 16.40 -25.73
N ARG A 32 14.17 17.23 -24.75
CA ARG A 32 13.65 18.61 -24.93
C ARG A 32 12.30 18.70 -25.63
N HIS A 33 11.61 17.59 -25.91
CA HIS A 33 10.26 17.57 -26.46
C HIS A 33 9.25 17.36 -25.33
N GLU A 34 8.22 18.20 -25.27
CA GLU A 34 7.11 18.06 -24.34
C GLU A 34 6.27 16.84 -24.73
N LEU A 35 6.11 15.90 -23.78
CA LEU A 35 5.26 14.71 -23.94
C LEU A 35 3.87 14.91 -23.35
N GLY A 36 3.76 15.81 -22.39
CA GLY A 36 2.48 16.10 -21.75
C GLY A 36 2.61 17.19 -20.69
N ARG A 37 1.46 17.82 -20.41
CA ARG A 37 1.31 18.93 -19.46
C ARG A 37 0.07 18.69 -18.60
N PHE A 38 0.22 18.82 -17.28
CA PHE A 38 -0.85 18.53 -16.32
C PHE A 38 -0.92 19.62 -15.26
N PRO A 39 -2.11 20.15 -14.92
CA PRO A 39 -2.26 21.12 -13.84
C PRO A 39 -1.86 20.50 -12.48
N LEU A 40 -0.89 21.10 -11.79
CA LEU A 40 -0.35 20.56 -10.53
C LEU A 40 -1.41 20.52 -9.43
N HIS A 41 -2.32 21.48 -9.39
CA HIS A 41 -3.40 21.56 -8.39
C HIS A 41 -4.43 20.43 -8.49
N THR A 42 -4.47 19.69 -9.62
CA THR A 42 -5.35 18.54 -9.81
C THR A 42 -4.74 17.22 -9.33
N LEU A 43 -3.45 17.24 -8.98
CA LEU A 43 -2.70 16.05 -8.62
C LEU A 43 -2.55 15.92 -7.10
N ASP A 44 -2.70 14.69 -6.61
CA ASP A 44 -2.40 14.30 -5.24
C ASP A 44 -1.01 13.67 -5.12
N GLY A 45 -0.49 13.15 -6.22
CA GLY A 45 0.82 12.53 -6.25
C GLY A 45 1.38 12.41 -7.67
N ILE A 46 2.69 12.30 -7.74
CA ILE A 46 3.46 12.05 -8.95
C ILE A 46 4.43 10.92 -8.64
N ILE A 47 4.42 9.88 -9.45
CA ILE A 47 5.36 8.76 -9.34
C ILE A 47 6.11 8.66 -10.66
N SER A 48 7.42 8.94 -10.64
CA SER A 48 8.29 8.84 -11.78
C SER A 48 9.08 7.53 -11.74
N PHE A 49 9.06 6.80 -12.85
CA PHE A 49 9.85 5.59 -13.08
C PHE A 49 11.06 5.85 -13.97
N SER A 50 11.49 7.10 -14.03
CA SER A 50 12.61 7.57 -14.85
C SER A 50 13.78 8.02 -13.97
N TYR A 51 15.01 7.82 -14.46
CA TYR A 51 16.22 8.34 -13.82
C TYR A 51 16.54 9.80 -14.19
N ALA A 52 15.84 10.40 -15.15
CA ALA A 52 16.11 11.78 -15.58
C ALA A 52 15.76 12.82 -14.50
N GLY A 53 14.87 12.47 -13.55
CA GLY A 53 14.60 13.30 -12.38
C GLY A 53 13.59 14.42 -12.60
N ALA A 54 13.66 15.45 -11.75
CA ALA A 54 12.77 16.60 -11.78
C ALA A 54 13.47 17.90 -11.40
N SER A 55 12.92 19.05 -11.84
CA SER A 55 13.45 20.35 -11.49
C SER A 55 13.23 20.69 -10.00
N PRO A 56 14.16 21.44 -9.35
CA PRO A 56 13.96 21.93 -7.99
C PRO A 56 12.68 22.77 -7.83
N ALA A 57 12.31 23.53 -8.87
CA ALA A 57 11.08 24.31 -8.88
C ALA A 57 9.83 23.43 -8.77
N LEU A 58 9.80 22.29 -9.47
CA LEU A 58 8.71 21.32 -9.35
C LEU A 58 8.70 20.67 -7.97
N MET A 59 9.85 20.25 -7.44
CA MET A 59 9.95 19.67 -6.10
C MET A 59 9.38 20.62 -5.04
N GLY A 60 9.78 21.90 -5.06
CA GLY A 60 9.26 22.94 -4.18
C GLY A 60 7.77 23.24 -4.39
N GLY A 61 7.33 23.26 -5.65
CA GLY A 61 5.91 23.43 -5.99
C GLY A 61 5.02 22.31 -5.47
N CYS A 62 5.47 21.07 -5.58
CA CYS A 62 4.82 19.89 -5.02
C CYS A 62 4.75 19.96 -3.50
N ALA A 63 5.88 20.25 -2.85
CA ALA A 63 5.96 20.35 -1.39
C ALA A 63 4.99 21.39 -0.81
N LYS A 64 4.96 22.60 -1.38
CA LYS A 64 4.04 23.67 -0.95
C LYS A 64 2.57 23.30 -1.06
N ARG A 65 2.21 22.44 -2.02
CA ARG A 65 0.81 22.04 -2.29
C ARG A 65 0.43 20.70 -1.68
N GLY A 66 1.36 20.04 -0.97
CA GLY A 66 1.14 18.70 -0.42
C GLY A 66 0.98 17.61 -1.50
N VAL A 67 1.52 17.85 -2.70
CA VAL A 67 1.56 16.85 -3.77
C VAL A 67 2.76 15.94 -3.55
N GLY A 68 2.53 14.64 -3.37
CA GLY A 68 3.61 13.67 -3.21
C GLY A 68 4.41 13.53 -4.51
N LEU A 69 5.73 13.70 -4.46
CA LEU A 69 6.61 13.45 -5.61
C LEU A 69 7.59 12.34 -5.27
N THR A 70 7.42 11.20 -5.90
CA THR A 70 8.18 9.98 -5.66
C THR A 70 8.93 9.55 -6.91
N PHE A 71 10.16 9.12 -6.73
CA PHE A 71 11.00 8.55 -7.77
C PHE A 71 11.22 7.06 -7.50
N CYS A 72 10.97 6.26 -8.52
CA CYS A 72 11.16 4.81 -8.51
C CYS A 72 12.08 4.41 -9.67
N THR A 73 12.75 3.25 -9.53
CA THR A 73 13.40 2.64 -10.69
C THR A 73 12.36 2.27 -11.73
N PRO A 74 12.74 2.02 -13.01
CA PRO A 74 11.84 1.49 -14.02
C PRO A 74 11.08 0.24 -13.58
N ASN A 75 11.65 -0.58 -12.69
CA ASN A 75 11.05 -1.79 -12.15
C ASN A 75 10.21 -1.56 -10.87
N GLY A 76 9.95 -0.31 -10.50
CA GLY A 76 9.07 0.04 -9.38
C GLY A 76 9.75 0.08 -8.00
N ARG A 77 11.08 -0.14 -7.90
CA ARG A 77 11.78 0.02 -6.62
C ARG A 77 11.87 1.50 -6.25
N PHE A 78 11.46 1.83 -5.04
CA PHE A 78 11.59 3.18 -4.49
C PHE A 78 13.05 3.66 -4.51
N LEU A 79 13.27 4.90 -4.94
CA LEU A 79 14.58 5.58 -4.91
C LEU A 79 14.57 6.75 -3.92
N ALA A 80 13.66 7.70 -4.13
CA ALA A 80 13.58 8.91 -3.33
C ALA A 80 12.17 9.52 -3.37
N ARG A 81 11.88 10.37 -2.40
CA ARG A 81 10.72 11.24 -2.39
C ARG A 81 11.16 12.67 -2.08
N ALA A 82 10.61 13.65 -2.79
CA ALA A 82 10.79 15.05 -2.45
C ALA A 82 9.91 15.39 -1.24
N VAL A 83 10.54 15.83 -0.16
CA VAL A 83 9.89 16.31 1.07
C VAL A 83 10.29 17.76 1.26
N GLY A 84 9.30 18.65 1.38
CA GLY A 84 9.54 20.08 1.64
C GLY A 84 9.50 20.40 3.13
N GLU A 85 9.31 21.69 3.42
CA GLU A 85 9.06 22.14 4.79
C GLU A 85 7.87 21.38 5.37
N GLN A 86 8.09 20.75 6.51
CA GLN A 86 7.03 20.03 7.20
C GLN A 86 6.20 21.05 8.00
N ASN A 87 5.04 21.40 7.46
CA ASN A 87 4.05 22.23 8.15
C ASN A 87 3.32 21.45 9.26
N GLY A 88 3.94 20.38 9.79
CA GLY A 88 3.34 19.48 10.76
C GLY A 88 3.42 20.00 12.18
N ASN A 89 2.43 19.63 12.99
CA ASN A 89 2.38 19.94 14.42
C ASN A 89 3.54 19.22 15.15
N VAL A 90 4.49 19.99 15.68
CA VAL A 90 5.63 19.49 16.47
C VAL A 90 5.17 18.63 17.65
N LEU A 91 4.06 18.98 18.30
CA LEU A 91 3.51 18.24 19.44
C LEU A 91 3.04 16.84 19.02
N LEU A 92 2.43 16.71 17.85
CA LEU A 92 2.01 15.42 17.31
C LEU A 92 3.21 14.48 17.08
N ARG A 93 4.29 14.98 16.47
CA ARG A 93 5.51 14.16 16.28
C ARG A 93 6.19 13.81 17.60
N ARG A 94 6.26 14.75 18.54
CA ARG A 94 6.78 14.44 19.88
C ARG A 94 5.94 13.39 20.59
N MET A 95 4.61 13.40 20.43
CA MET A 95 3.75 12.35 20.96
C MET A 95 4.00 11.02 20.25
N GLN A 96 4.08 11.02 18.92
CA GLN A 96 4.43 9.81 18.15
C GLN A 96 5.72 9.16 18.66
N TYR A 97 6.80 9.95 18.87
CA TYR A 97 8.08 9.42 19.35
C TYR A 97 7.97 8.85 20.77
N ARG A 98 7.28 9.56 21.69
CA ARG A 98 7.06 9.05 23.05
C ARG A 98 6.29 7.74 23.06
N VAL A 99 5.27 7.62 22.22
CA VAL A 99 4.49 6.38 22.09
C VAL A 99 5.33 5.27 21.47
N ALA A 100 6.18 5.59 20.48
CA ALA A 100 7.07 4.62 19.85
C ALA A 100 8.17 4.11 20.82
N ASP A 101 8.63 4.96 21.75
CA ASP A 101 9.61 4.60 22.78
C ASP A 101 8.99 3.76 23.91
N ASP A 102 7.65 3.72 24.02
CA ASP A 102 6.94 2.89 25.01
C ASP A 102 6.36 1.63 24.35
N PRO A 103 6.95 0.43 24.61
CA PRO A 103 6.48 -0.82 24.01
C PRO A 103 5.01 -1.13 24.29
N THR A 104 4.49 -0.73 25.45
CA THR A 104 3.09 -0.98 25.83
C THR A 104 2.14 -0.14 25.00
N GLN A 105 2.43 1.16 24.84
CA GLN A 105 1.63 2.06 24.02
C GLN A 105 1.74 1.70 22.53
N SER A 106 2.94 1.39 22.06
CA SER A 106 3.17 0.89 20.70
C SER A 106 2.36 -0.38 20.42
N CYS A 107 2.34 -1.32 21.37
CA CYS A 107 1.57 -2.57 21.23
C CYS A 107 0.07 -2.30 21.11
N ARG A 108 -0.49 -1.31 21.79
CA ARG A 108 -1.92 -0.94 21.66
C ARG A 108 -2.29 -0.53 20.24
N ILE A 109 -1.43 0.26 19.58
CA ILE A 109 -1.66 0.68 18.19
C ILE A 109 -1.42 -0.49 17.24
N ALA A 110 -0.28 -1.16 17.36
CA ALA A 110 0.12 -2.28 16.52
C ALA A 110 -0.91 -3.42 16.55
N ARG A 111 -1.47 -3.72 17.72
CA ARG A 111 -2.54 -4.70 17.92
C ARG A 111 -3.77 -4.43 17.06
N ASN A 112 -4.21 -3.17 17.01
CA ASN A 112 -5.36 -2.78 16.19
C ASN A 112 -5.05 -2.91 14.69
N MET A 113 -3.84 -2.55 14.26
CA MET A 113 -3.41 -2.73 12.86
C MET A 113 -3.35 -4.20 12.47
N ILE A 114 -2.80 -5.07 13.34
CA ILE A 114 -2.75 -6.52 13.08
C ILE A 114 -4.15 -7.14 13.13
N PHE A 115 -5.02 -6.72 14.05
CA PHE A 115 -6.42 -7.14 14.04
C PHE A 115 -7.09 -6.80 12.71
N GLY A 116 -6.89 -5.57 12.20
CA GLY A 116 -7.35 -5.15 10.87
C GLY A 116 -6.83 -6.06 9.75
N LYS A 117 -5.54 -6.39 9.77
CA LYS A 117 -4.92 -7.32 8.82
C LYS A 117 -5.60 -8.69 8.83
N LEU A 118 -5.74 -9.31 9.99
CA LEU A 118 -6.35 -10.64 10.14
C LEU A 118 -7.82 -10.62 9.70
N HIS A 119 -8.57 -9.58 10.09
CA HIS A 119 -9.96 -9.40 9.70
C HIS A 119 -10.09 -9.30 8.17
N ASN A 120 -9.26 -8.47 7.52
CA ASN A 120 -9.32 -8.25 6.09
C ASN A 120 -8.84 -9.47 5.30
N ALA A 121 -7.82 -10.18 5.79
CA ALA A 121 -7.39 -11.47 5.23
C ALA A 121 -8.53 -12.50 5.25
N ARG A 122 -9.19 -12.65 6.38
CA ARG A 122 -10.36 -13.53 6.52
C ARG A 122 -11.47 -13.17 5.53
N TRP A 123 -11.84 -11.90 5.43
CA TRP A 123 -12.90 -11.46 4.53
C TRP A 123 -12.55 -11.65 3.05
N SER A 124 -11.28 -11.50 2.68
CA SER A 124 -10.80 -11.80 1.33
C SER A 124 -11.03 -13.28 0.97
N ILE A 125 -10.72 -14.20 1.90
CA ILE A 125 -10.96 -15.64 1.72
C ILE A 125 -12.48 -15.94 1.71
N GLU A 126 -13.26 -15.37 2.64
CA GLU A 126 -14.70 -15.58 2.70
C GLU A 126 -15.42 -15.15 1.42
N ARG A 127 -15.02 -14.02 0.83
CA ARG A 127 -15.57 -13.57 -0.47
C ARG A 127 -15.25 -14.57 -1.58
N THR A 128 -13.99 -15.00 -1.70
CA THR A 128 -13.62 -15.99 -2.71
C THR A 128 -14.41 -17.29 -2.54
N LYS A 129 -14.52 -17.78 -1.31
CA LYS A 129 -15.30 -18.99 -0.98
C LYS A 129 -16.77 -18.83 -1.36
N ARG A 130 -17.38 -17.69 -1.03
CA ARG A 130 -18.80 -17.41 -1.32
C ARG A 130 -19.06 -17.24 -2.81
N ASP A 131 -18.24 -16.44 -3.48
CA ASP A 131 -18.49 -16.01 -4.87
C ASP A 131 -18.07 -17.10 -5.87
N HIS A 132 -17.19 -18.05 -5.46
CA HIS A 132 -16.60 -19.07 -6.32
C HIS A 132 -16.65 -20.48 -5.73
N ALA A 133 -17.66 -20.80 -4.94
CA ALA A 133 -17.78 -22.07 -4.19
C ALA A 133 -17.62 -23.34 -5.06
N LEU A 134 -18.04 -23.30 -6.33
CA LEU A 134 -17.92 -24.42 -7.27
C LEU A 134 -16.51 -24.57 -7.90
N ARG A 135 -15.62 -23.64 -7.65
CA ARG A 135 -14.28 -23.56 -8.29
C ARG A 135 -13.12 -23.70 -7.30
N VAL A 136 -13.40 -23.65 -6.02
CA VAL A 136 -12.41 -23.65 -4.94
C VAL A 136 -12.67 -24.77 -3.93
N ASP A 137 -11.63 -25.18 -3.23
CA ASP A 137 -11.78 -26.08 -2.08
C ASP A 137 -12.35 -25.29 -0.89
N THR A 138 -13.67 -25.39 -0.73
CA THR A 138 -14.40 -24.66 0.32
C THR A 138 -14.04 -25.13 1.73
N GLN A 139 -13.61 -26.38 1.92
CA GLN A 139 -13.20 -26.92 3.22
C GLN A 139 -11.82 -26.37 3.62
N LYS A 140 -10.87 -26.37 2.67
CA LYS A 140 -9.54 -25.78 2.88
C LYS A 140 -9.63 -24.29 3.19
N LEU A 141 -10.45 -23.54 2.43
CA LEU A 141 -10.67 -22.11 2.69
C LEU A 141 -11.34 -21.90 4.07
N GLN A 142 -12.30 -22.73 4.45
CA GLN A 142 -12.95 -22.64 5.77
C GLN A 142 -11.95 -22.89 6.90
N ALA A 143 -11.09 -23.88 6.79
CA ALA A 143 -10.06 -24.15 7.79
C ALA A 143 -9.13 -22.95 8.00
N SER A 144 -8.73 -22.29 6.92
CA SER A 144 -7.94 -21.05 7.01
C SER A 144 -8.72 -19.90 7.69
N ILE A 145 -9.98 -19.71 7.33
CA ILE A 145 -10.88 -18.73 7.97
C ILE A 145 -10.96 -18.97 9.49
N ASP A 146 -11.11 -20.23 9.92
CA ASP A 146 -11.24 -20.58 11.33
C ASP A 146 -9.92 -20.39 12.08
N ARG A 147 -8.77 -20.69 11.45
CA ARG A 147 -7.44 -20.35 11.99
C ARG A 147 -7.30 -18.84 12.22
N LEU A 148 -7.66 -18.01 11.23
CA LEU A 148 -7.62 -16.55 11.36
C LEU A 148 -8.55 -16.03 12.46
N LYS A 149 -9.77 -16.57 12.58
CA LYS A 149 -10.70 -16.22 13.67
C LYS A 149 -10.16 -16.60 15.04
N GLY A 150 -9.48 -17.75 15.14
CA GLY A 150 -8.85 -18.21 16.37
C GLY A 150 -7.76 -17.26 16.90
N LEU A 151 -7.13 -16.47 16.03
CA LEU A 151 -6.13 -15.48 16.43
C LEU A 151 -6.75 -14.19 16.99
N TYR A 152 -8.03 -13.88 16.74
CA TYR A 152 -8.64 -12.62 17.18
C TYR A 152 -8.57 -12.39 18.69
N PRO A 153 -8.98 -13.33 19.56
CA PRO A 153 -8.89 -13.14 21.00
C PRO A 153 -7.43 -13.03 21.47
N LEU A 154 -6.50 -13.74 20.85
CA LEU A 154 -5.06 -13.66 21.17
C LEU A 154 -4.53 -12.28 20.88
N VAL A 155 -4.69 -11.80 19.64
CA VAL A 155 -4.29 -10.45 19.23
C VAL A 155 -4.97 -9.39 20.09
N ALA A 156 -6.26 -9.53 20.39
CA ALA A 156 -7.01 -8.54 21.20
C ALA A 156 -6.48 -8.42 22.64
N ALA A 157 -5.97 -9.48 23.22
CA ALA A 157 -5.44 -9.50 24.58
C ALA A 157 -3.93 -9.22 24.65
N GLU A 158 -3.22 -9.20 23.50
CA GLU A 158 -1.76 -9.15 23.48
C GLU A 158 -1.19 -7.82 24.01
N THR A 159 -0.14 -7.90 24.80
CA THR A 159 0.56 -6.75 25.40
C THR A 159 2.06 -6.70 25.03
N SER A 160 2.57 -7.76 24.38
CA SER A 160 3.93 -7.88 23.91
C SER A 160 4.04 -7.72 22.41
N LEU A 161 4.88 -6.80 21.93
CA LEU A 161 5.13 -6.63 20.49
C LEU A 161 5.78 -7.86 19.84
N ASP A 162 6.60 -8.62 20.57
CA ASP A 162 7.26 -9.81 20.01
C ASP A 162 6.26 -10.97 19.87
N ALA A 163 5.36 -11.16 20.85
CA ALA A 163 4.27 -12.12 20.73
C ALA A 163 3.30 -11.72 19.62
N LEU A 164 2.93 -10.44 19.54
CA LEU A 164 2.06 -9.90 18.48
C LEU A 164 2.63 -10.17 17.07
N ARG A 165 3.97 -10.08 16.90
CA ARG A 165 4.63 -10.44 15.63
C ARG A 165 4.55 -11.94 15.34
N GLY A 166 4.56 -12.78 16.36
CA GLY A 166 4.34 -14.23 16.22
C GLY A 166 2.93 -14.56 15.75
N GLU A 167 1.94 -13.89 16.33
CA GLU A 167 0.53 -14.02 15.93
C GLU A 167 0.28 -13.49 14.51
N GLU A 168 0.90 -12.35 14.16
CA GLU A 168 0.89 -11.80 12.79
C GLU A 168 1.45 -12.81 11.79
N GLY A 169 2.61 -13.42 12.12
CA GLY A 169 3.24 -14.45 11.30
C GLY A 169 2.36 -15.69 11.11
N SER A 170 1.72 -16.14 12.18
CA SER A 170 0.75 -17.26 12.14
C SER A 170 -0.46 -16.95 11.26
N GLY A 171 -0.97 -15.73 11.36
CA GLY A 171 -2.05 -15.24 10.51
C GLY A 171 -1.65 -15.09 9.05
N ALA A 172 -0.44 -14.59 8.78
CA ALA A 172 0.09 -14.49 7.43
C ALA A 172 0.26 -15.89 6.81
N GLN A 173 0.75 -16.86 7.55
CA GLN A 173 0.86 -18.24 7.09
C GLN A 173 -0.51 -18.81 6.75
N ALA A 174 -1.50 -18.68 7.66
CA ALA A 174 -2.86 -19.17 7.42
C ALA A 174 -3.47 -18.58 6.15
N TYR A 175 -3.22 -17.31 5.87
CA TYR A 175 -3.69 -16.62 4.67
C TYR A 175 -2.97 -17.09 3.39
N PHE A 176 -1.63 -17.14 3.43
CA PHE A 176 -0.84 -17.52 2.26
C PHE A 176 -0.94 -19.02 1.92
N ASP A 177 -1.25 -19.90 2.88
CA ASP A 177 -1.51 -21.33 2.64
C ASP A 177 -2.67 -21.57 1.65
N VAL A 178 -3.58 -20.60 1.50
CA VAL A 178 -4.74 -20.69 0.60
C VAL A 178 -4.74 -19.66 -0.52
N LEU A 179 -3.71 -18.83 -0.65
CA LEU A 179 -3.68 -17.80 -1.68
C LEU A 179 -3.71 -18.40 -3.10
N ASP A 180 -3.05 -19.53 -3.31
CA ASP A 180 -3.09 -20.24 -4.60
C ASP A 180 -4.50 -20.71 -4.96
N ASP A 181 -5.28 -21.15 -3.98
CA ASP A 181 -6.67 -21.56 -4.20
C ASP A 181 -7.58 -20.41 -4.63
N MET A 182 -7.18 -19.16 -4.35
CA MET A 182 -7.89 -17.94 -4.76
C MET A 182 -7.53 -17.49 -6.18
N ILE A 183 -6.50 -18.09 -6.80
CA ILE A 183 -6.14 -17.90 -8.20
C ILE A 183 -7.02 -18.84 -9.03
N LEU A 184 -7.95 -18.25 -9.79
CA LEU A 184 -8.99 -19.00 -10.50
C LEU A 184 -8.72 -19.20 -12.00
N GLN A 185 -7.68 -18.57 -12.55
CA GLN A 185 -7.37 -18.54 -13.97
C GLN A 185 -5.88 -18.78 -14.22
N ASN A 186 -5.55 -19.40 -15.37
CA ASN A 186 -4.19 -19.56 -15.89
C ASN A 186 -3.17 -20.05 -14.84
N LYS A 187 -3.51 -21.11 -14.13
CA LYS A 187 -2.65 -21.64 -13.05
C LYS A 187 -1.30 -22.18 -13.54
N SER A 188 -1.13 -22.43 -14.82
CA SER A 188 0.17 -22.73 -15.43
C SER A 188 1.16 -21.56 -15.35
N ASP A 189 0.64 -20.33 -15.46
CA ASP A 189 1.44 -19.11 -15.52
C ASP A 189 1.39 -18.33 -14.22
N PHE A 190 0.29 -18.49 -13.47
CA PHE A 190 0.02 -17.80 -12.21
C PHE A 190 -0.25 -18.81 -11.10
N PHE A 191 0.72 -19.02 -10.27
CA PHE A 191 0.69 -19.91 -9.11
C PHE A 191 1.36 -19.23 -7.92
N PHE A 192 1.06 -19.70 -6.73
CA PHE A 192 1.66 -19.21 -5.52
C PHE A 192 2.00 -20.38 -4.59
N HIS A 193 3.29 -20.68 -4.43
CA HIS A 193 3.75 -21.71 -3.50
C HIS A 193 4.14 -21.14 -2.16
N ALA A 194 4.88 -20.04 -2.16
CA ALA A 194 5.34 -19.36 -0.97
C ALA A 194 5.67 -17.89 -1.29
N ARG A 195 5.71 -17.04 -0.26
CA ARG A 195 6.08 -15.64 -0.43
C ARG A 195 7.59 -15.47 -0.68
N SER A 196 7.98 -15.14 -1.90
CA SER A 196 9.33 -14.71 -2.28
C SER A 196 9.35 -13.18 -2.50
N ARG A 197 10.37 -12.50 -1.95
CA ARG A 197 10.37 -11.01 -1.94
C ARG A 197 11.59 -10.40 -2.63
N ARG A 198 12.75 -10.98 -2.47
CA ARG A 198 14.04 -10.41 -2.92
C ARG A 198 14.98 -11.53 -3.35
N PRO A 199 14.87 -11.93 -4.61
CA PRO A 199 13.94 -11.49 -5.65
C PRO A 199 12.57 -12.19 -5.57
N PRO A 200 11.53 -11.66 -6.25
CA PRO A 200 10.31 -12.43 -6.52
C PRO A 200 10.61 -13.50 -7.57
N LEU A 201 10.13 -14.75 -7.35
CA LEU A 201 10.50 -15.92 -8.14
C LEU A 201 9.37 -16.41 -9.07
N ASP A 202 8.21 -15.80 -9.02
CA ASP A 202 7.05 -16.09 -9.85
C ASP A 202 6.24 -14.81 -10.15
N ASN A 203 5.32 -14.92 -11.09
CA ASN A 203 4.53 -13.79 -11.58
C ASN A 203 3.65 -13.18 -10.46
N VAL A 204 3.08 -14.00 -9.59
CA VAL A 204 2.22 -13.54 -8.49
C VAL A 204 3.05 -12.78 -7.45
N ASN A 205 4.21 -13.31 -7.07
CA ASN A 205 5.13 -12.65 -6.15
C ASN A 205 5.69 -11.33 -6.72
N ALA A 206 5.92 -11.25 -8.03
CA ALA A 206 6.32 -10.01 -8.71
C ALA A 206 5.22 -8.94 -8.59
N MET A 207 3.96 -9.30 -8.86
CA MET A 207 2.81 -8.40 -8.71
C MET A 207 2.58 -7.97 -7.27
N LEU A 208 2.62 -8.90 -6.30
CA LEU A 208 2.48 -8.59 -4.87
C LEU A 208 3.57 -7.61 -4.40
N SER A 209 4.82 -7.83 -4.81
CA SER A 209 5.93 -6.96 -4.43
C SER A 209 5.76 -5.56 -5.00
N PHE A 210 5.28 -5.44 -6.23
CA PHE A 210 5.02 -4.16 -6.87
C PHE A 210 3.82 -3.44 -6.22
N ALA A 211 2.70 -4.14 -6.00
CA ALA A 211 1.53 -3.59 -5.31
C ALA A 211 1.87 -3.08 -3.90
N TYR A 212 2.66 -3.84 -3.14
CA TYR A 212 3.07 -3.42 -1.78
C TYR A 212 3.99 -2.20 -1.80
N SER A 213 4.84 -2.06 -2.82
CA SER A 213 5.67 -0.86 -2.99
C SER A 213 4.82 0.37 -3.27
N LEU A 214 3.83 0.26 -4.16
CA LEU A 214 2.90 1.35 -4.47
C LEU A 214 2.07 1.75 -3.25
N LEU A 215 1.49 0.75 -2.56
CA LEU A 215 0.70 1.00 -1.36
C LEU A 215 1.54 1.60 -0.23
N GLY A 216 2.79 1.12 -0.05
CA GLY A 216 3.74 1.68 0.92
C GLY A 216 4.04 3.15 0.65
N ASN A 217 4.21 3.53 -0.61
CA ASN A 217 4.40 4.93 -1.00
C ASN A 217 3.16 5.79 -0.72
N ASP A 218 1.96 5.26 -1.02
CA ASP A 218 0.70 5.94 -0.72
C ASP A 218 0.53 6.14 0.80
N CYS A 219 0.81 5.12 1.61
CA CYS A 219 0.77 5.19 3.08
C CYS A 219 1.78 6.19 3.64
N ALA A 220 3.03 6.19 3.14
CA ALA A 220 4.04 7.13 3.57
C ALA A 220 3.65 8.58 3.23
N ALA A 221 3.17 8.84 2.02
CA ALA A 221 2.68 10.15 1.62
C ALA A 221 1.49 10.61 2.47
N ALA A 222 0.56 9.69 2.80
CA ALA A 222 -0.58 9.98 3.67
C ALA A 222 -0.13 10.37 5.09
N LEU A 223 0.79 9.62 5.71
CA LEU A 223 1.32 9.90 7.03
C LEU A 223 2.02 11.25 7.10
N GLU A 224 2.87 11.55 6.11
CA GLU A 224 3.55 12.84 6.04
C GLU A 224 2.59 14.01 5.85
N SER A 225 1.52 13.82 5.06
CA SER A 225 0.53 14.88 4.82
C SER A 225 -0.24 15.28 6.08
N VAL A 226 -0.34 14.40 7.08
CA VAL A 226 -0.95 14.70 8.40
C VAL A 226 0.06 15.10 9.46
N GLY A 227 1.35 15.16 9.12
CA GLY A 227 2.42 15.61 10.00
C GLY A 227 3.04 14.52 10.87
N LEU A 228 2.82 13.24 10.54
CA LEU A 228 3.48 12.09 11.16
C LEU A 228 4.79 11.76 10.45
N ASP A 229 5.74 11.22 11.20
CA ASP A 229 6.98 10.68 10.67
C ASP A 229 6.73 9.25 10.16
N ALA A 230 6.86 9.04 8.84
CA ALA A 230 6.62 7.74 8.23
C ALA A 230 7.67 6.67 8.61
N TYR A 231 8.82 7.08 9.18
CA TYR A 231 9.92 6.18 9.53
C TYR A 231 9.80 5.60 10.94
N VAL A 232 9.12 6.28 11.87
CA VAL A 232 8.97 5.85 13.27
C VAL A 232 7.69 5.06 13.44
N GLY A 233 7.81 3.73 13.48
CA GLY A 233 6.70 2.78 13.57
C GLY A 233 6.40 2.31 14.99
N PHE A 234 5.31 1.55 15.13
CA PHE A 234 4.89 0.95 16.40
C PHE A 234 5.09 -0.58 16.40
N LEU A 235 4.87 -1.24 15.27
CA LEU A 235 5.08 -2.68 15.10
C LEU A 235 6.46 -2.98 14.52
N HIS A 236 6.81 -2.31 13.43
CA HIS A 236 8.09 -2.48 12.77
C HIS A 236 9.17 -1.71 13.51
N ARG A 237 10.24 -2.40 13.91
CA ARG A 237 11.40 -1.77 14.57
C ARG A 237 12.08 -0.78 13.63
N ASP A 238 12.65 0.27 14.19
CA ASP A 238 13.39 1.27 13.44
C ASP A 238 14.61 0.66 12.74
N ARG A 239 14.78 1.01 11.49
CA ARG A 239 15.95 0.68 10.67
C ARG A 239 16.24 1.84 9.72
N PRO A 240 17.52 2.21 9.52
CA PRO A 240 17.87 3.25 8.57
C PRO A 240 17.23 3.00 7.19
N GLY A 241 16.60 4.03 6.65
CA GLY A 241 15.96 4.00 5.32
C GLY A 241 14.65 3.20 5.22
N ARG A 242 14.12 2.67 6.35
CA ARG A 242 12.84 1.94 6.36
C ARG A 242 11.70 2.83 6.87
N THR A 243 10.68 3.01 6.06
CA THR A 243 9.44 3.71 6.43
C THR A 243 8.58 2.83 7.33
N SER A 244 8.99 2.63 8.59
CA SER A 244 8.41 1.65 9.52
C SER A 244 6.92 1.88 9.78
N LEU A 245 6.49 3.14 10.02
CA LEU A 245 5.08 3.44 10.23
C LEU A 245 4.22 3.25 8.96
N ALA A 246 4.79 3.58 7.79
CA ALA A 246 4.08 3.30 6.54
C ALA A 246 3.87 1.79 6.34
N LEU A 247 4.85 0.96 6.72
CA LEU A 247 4.71 -0.49 6.67
C LEU A 247 3.68 -1.00 7.69
N ASP A 248 3.62 -0.40 8.89
CA ASP A 248 2.59 -0.71 9.89
C ASP A 248 1.19 -0.46 9.30
N LEU A 249 0.98 0.71 8.68
CA LEU A 249 -0.29 1.08 8.06
C LEU A 249 -0.65 0.18 6.87
N VAL A 250 0.35 -0.23 6.09
CA VAL A 250 0.17 -1.17 4.98
C VAL A 250 -0.37 -2.51 5.46
N GLU A 251 -0.04 -2.99 6.68
CA GLU A 251 -0.45 -4.31 7.14
C GLU A 251 -1.98 -4.50 7.09
N GLU A 252 -2.74 -3.53 7.53
CA GLU A 252 -4.20 -3.63 7.50
C GLU A 252 -4.81 -3.53 6.09
N LEU A 253 -4.10 -2.94 5.13
CA LEU A 253 -4.59 -2.73 3.77
C LEU A 253 -4.13 -3.79 2.76
N ARG A 254 -3.11 -4.59 3.09
CA ARG A 254 -2.57 -5.63 2.18
C ARG A 254 -3.66 -6.57 1.69
N PRO A 255 -4.39 -7.29 2.57
CA PRO A 255 -5.28 -8.34 2.11
C PRO A 255 -6.47 -7.80 1.30
N CYS A 256 -7.05 -6.68 1.74
CA CYS A 256 -8.28 -6.16 1.16
C CYS A 256 -8.05 -5.27 -0.07
N PHE A 257 -6.87 -4.65 -0.18
CA PHE A 257 -6.57 -3.78 -1.31
C PHE A 257 -5.52 -4.39 -2.25
N ALA A 258 -4.28 -4.61 -1.78
CA ALA A 258 -3.19 -5.04 -2.65
C ALA A 258 -3.35 -6.48 -3.14
N ASP A 259 -3.64 -7.43 -2.26
CA ASP A 259 -3.76 -8.85 -2.63
C ASP A 259 -5.02 -9.09 -3.47
N CYS A 260 -6.16 -8.51 -3.06
CA CYS A 260 -7.39 -8.56 -3.86
C CYS A 260 -7.21 -7.93 -5.24
N PHE A 261 -6.42 -6.86 -5.34
CA PHE A 261 -6.09 -6.26 -6.62
C PHE A 261 -5.27 -7.20 -7.50
N VAL A 262 -4.21 -7.81 -6.97
CA VAL A 262 -3.37 -8.78 -7.68
C VAL A 262 -4.20 -9.97 -8.15
N LEU A 263 -5.03 -10.55 -7.27
CA LEU A 263 -5.95 -11.63 -7.64
C LEU A 263 -6.91 -11.22 -8.76
N SER A 264 -7.40 -9.97 -8.74
CA SER A 264 -8.28 -9.46 -9.80
C SER A 264 -7.58 -9.32 -11.15
N LEU A 265 -6.29 -8.94 -11.17
CA LEU A 265 -5.50 -8.87 -12.41
C LEU A 265 -5.40 -10.23 -13.11
N VAL A 266 -5.20 -11.29 -12.33
CA VAL A 266 -5.12 -12.66 -12.83
C VAL A 266 -6.51 -13.19 -13.19
N ASN A 267 -7.45 -13.13 -12.26
CA ASN A 267 -8.76 -13.75 -12.41
C ASN A 267 -9.61 -13.11 -13.51
N ASN A 268 -9.38 -11.82 -13.80
CA ASN A 268 -10.00 -11.10 -14.92
C ASN A 268 -9.13 -11.08 -16.20
N ARG A 269 -8.01 -11.84 -16.21
CA ARG A 269 -7.10 -11.94 -17.37
C ARG A 269 -6.58 -10.59 -17.89
N ILE A 270 -6.36 -9.64 -16.99
CA ILE A 270 -5.83 -8.31 -17.32
C ILE A 270 -4.34 -8.40 -17.66
N LEU A 271 -3.60 -9.21 -16.87
CA LEU A 271 -2.22 -9.57 -17.14
C LEU A 271 -2.12 -11.03 -17.60
N THR A 272 -1.17 -11.29 -18.48
CA THR A 272 -0.87 -12.59 -19.06
C THR A 272 0.61 -12.91 -18.86
N ALA A 273 1.05 -14.14 -19.14
CA ALA A 273 2.46 -14.54 -19.04
C ALA A 273 3.40 -13.63 -19.83
N SER A 274 2.96 -13.11 -20.98
CA SER A 274 3.77 -12.20 -21.82
C SER A 274 4.03 -10.82 -21.18
N ASP A 275 3.34 -10.49 -20.10
CA ASP A 275 3.55 -9.25 -19.34
C ASP A 275 4.70 -9.37 -18.32
N PHE A 276 5.36 -10.53 -18.26
CA PHE A 276 6.45 -10.82 -17.33
C PHE A 276 7.72 -11.27 -18.06
N LEU A 277 8.86 -11.04 -17.40
CA LEU A 277 10.19 -11.42 -17.86
C LEU A 277 10.92 -12.11 -16.71
N ALA A 278 11.41 -13.32 -16.93
CA ALA A 278 12.36 -13.97 -16.05
C ALA A 278 13.78 -13.50 -16.38
N THR A 279 14.54 -13.12 -15.36
CA THR A 279 15.95 -12.74 -15.49
C THR A 279 16.86 -13.97 -15.32
N ASP A 280 18.12 -13.87 -15.73
CA ASP A 280 19.12 -14.93 -15.56
C ASP A 280 19.35 -15.31 -14.08
N SER A 281 19.06 -14.39 -13.14
CA SER A 281 19.12 -14.63 -11.70
C SER A 281 17.87 -15.35 -11.15
N GLY A 282 16.91 -15.71 -12.01
CA GLY A 282 15.62 -16.30 -11.61
C GLY A 282 14.60 -15.31 -11.08
N ALA A 283 14.90 -14.01 -11.05
CA ALA A 283 13.95 -13.00 -10.65
C ALA A 283 12.90 -12.78 -11.75
N VAL A 284 11.64 -12.63 -11.35
CA VAL A 284 10.54 -12.31 -12.26
C VAL A 284 10.19 -10.84 -12.13
N LEU A 285 10.13 -10.13 -13.26
CA LEU A 285 9.83 -8.72 -13.37
C LEU A 285 8.66 -8.50 -14.34
N LEU A 286 7.91 -7.41 -14.14
CA LEU A 286 6.95 -6.93 -15.14
C LEU A 286 7.69 -6.31 -16.32
N THR A 287 7.27 -6.66 -17.55
CA THR A 287 7.67 -5.93 -18.75
C THR A 287 7.14 -4.48 -18.71
N ASP A 288 7.62 -3.59 -19.58
CA ASP A 288 7.11 -2.22 -19.69
C ASP A 288 5.62 -2.20 -20.01
N ALA A 289 5.17 -3.06 -20.91
CA ALA A 289 3.75 -3.21 -21.26
C ALA A 289 2.93 -3.73 -20.07
N GLY A 290 3.42 -4.76 -19.38
CA GLY A 290 2.79 -5.32 -18.18
C GLY A 290 2.72 -4.29 -17.06
N ARG A 291 3.78 -3.54 -16.81
CA ARG A 291 3.82 -2.47 -15.83
C ARG A 291 2.81 -1.35 -16.14
N LYS A 292 2.70 -0.96 -17.40
CA LYS A 292 1.71 0.04 -17.84
C LYS A 292 0.29 -0.42 -17.57
N LYS A 293 -0.05 -1.67 -17.95
CA LYS A 293 -1.38 -2.28 -17.67
C LYS A 293 -1.66 -2.32 -16.16
N PHE A 294 -0.67 -2.76 -15.37
CA PHE A 294 -0.77 -2.81 -13.91
C PHE A 294 -1.08 -1.44 -13.33
N LEU A 295 -0.31 -0.41 -13.68
CA LEU A 295 -0.47 0.95 -13.15
C LEU A 295 -1.80 1.59 -13.57
N GLN A 296 -2.23 1.39 -14.82
CA GLN A 296 -3.53 1.88 -15.29
C GLN A 296 -4.67 1.26 -14.49
N THR A 297 -4.61 -0.06 -14.27
CA THR A 297 -5.64 -0.79 -13.50
C THR A 297 -5.59 -0.39 -12.02
N TRP A 298 -4.37 -0.21 -11.44
CA TRP A 298 -4.19 0.29 -10.08
C TRP A 298 -4.85 1.66 -9.87
N GLN A 299 -4.64 2.57 -10.82
CA GLN A 299 -5.25 3.90 -10.77
C GLN A 299 -6.78 3.83 -10.89
N THR A 300 -7.31 2.95 -11.73
CA THR A 300 -8.75 2.71 -11.83
C THR A 300 -9.29 2.19 -10.50
N ARG A 301 -8.63 1.19 -9.91
CA ARG A 301 -9.01 0.63 -8.60
C ARG A 301 -9.02 1.67 -7.48
N LYS A 302 -8.05 2.59 -7.47
CA LYS A 302 -7.99 3.68 -6.49
C LYS A 302 -9.21 4.63 -6.58
N ARG A 303 -9.87 4.71 -7.72
CA ARG A 303 -11.08 5.53 -7.93
C ARG A 303 -12.37 4.83 -7.51
N ASP A 304 -12.37 3.51 -7.39
CA ASP A 304 -13.54 2.77 -6.94
C ASP A 304 -13.97 3.25 -5.55
N THR A 305 -15.28 3.37 -5.37
CA THR A 305 -15.87 3.89 -4.14
C THR A 305 -16.17 2.77 -3.16
N ILE A 306 -15.87 3.01 -1.90
CA ILE A 306 -16.26 2.15 -0.78
C ILE A 306 -16.93 2.97 0.32
N THR A 307 -17.67 2.30 1.20
CA THR A 307 -18.10 2.90 2.46
C THR A 307 -17.02 2.62 3.51
N HIS A 308 -16.38 3.67 4.03
CA HIS A 308 -15.35 3.53 5.06
C HIS A 308 -15.94 2.93 6.34
N PRO A 309 -15.36 1.83 6.90
CA PRO A 309 -15.99 1.08 7.99
C PRO A 309 -16.24 1.92 9.26
N TYR A 310 -15.32 2.80 9.61
CA TYR A 310 -15.41 3.64 10.80
C TYR A 310 -16.21 4.93 10.53
N LEU A 311 -15.88 5.67 9.47
CA LEU A 311 -16.54 6.95 9.15
C LEU A 311 -17.98 6.79 8.65
N LYS A 312 -18.36 5.62 8.12
CA LYS A 312 -19.64 5.38 7.43
C LYS A 312 -19.89 6.26 6.21
N GLU A 313 -18.82 6.85 5.68
CA GLU A 313 -18.86 7.72 4.50
C GLU A 313 -18.37 6.98 3.25
N LYS A 314 -18.90 7.37 2.09
CA LYS A 314 -18.40 6.90 0.79
C LYS A 314 -17.15 7.66 0.44
N ILE A 315 -16.06 6.93 0.25
CA ILE A 315 -14.76 7.44 -0.17
C ILE A 315 -14.19 6.56 -1.27
N SER A 316 -13.24 7.07 -2.02
CA SER A 316 -12.48 6.23 -2.95
C SER A 316 -11.38 5.45 -2.22
N TRP A 317 -11.04 4.27 -2.74
CA TRP A 317 -9.99 3.40 -2.16
C TRP A 317 -8.67 4.11 -1.94
N GLY A 318 -8.25 4.95 -2.86
CA GLY A 318 -6.99 5.67 -2.71
C GLY A 318 -6.98 6.73 -1.61
N LEU A 319 -8.15 7.10 -1.04
CA LEU A 319 -8.22 7.95 0.15
C LEU A 319 -8.12 7.15 1.46
N VAL A 320 -8.23 5.83 1.42
CA VAL A 320 -8.18 5.00 2.65
C VAL A 320 -6.89 5.21 3.43
N PRO A 321 -5.67 5.18 2.84
CA PRO A 321 -4.44 5.48 3.58
C PRO A 321 -4.47 6.84 4.25
N TYR A 322 -5.01 7.86 3.57
CA TYR A 322 -5.13 9.22 4.11
C TYR A 322 -6.08 9.29 5.32
N VAL A 323 -7.24 8.63 5.24
CA VAL A 323 -8.19 8.56 6.35
C VAL A 323 -7.59 7.83 7.54
N GLN A 324 -6.92 6.69 7.31
CA GLN A 324 -6.28 5.94 8.39
C GLN A 324 -5.14 6.74 9.04
N ALA A 325 -4.35 7.48 8.26
CA ALA A 325 -3.33 8.39 8.79
C ALA A 325 -3.95 9.51 9.65
N LEU A 326 -5.08 10.10 9.22
CA LEU A 326 -5.83 11.09 10.01
C LEU A 326 -6.36 10.51 11.31
N LEU A 327 -6.93 9.30 11.28
CA LEU A 327 -7.43 8.62 12.47
C LEU A 327 -6.31 8.32 13.45
N LEU A 328 -5.14 7.90 12.96
CA LEU A 328 -3.95 7.69 13.78
C LEU A 328 -3.46 9.01 14.41
N ALA A 329 -3.40 10.09 13.63
CA ALA A 329 -3.02 11.40 14.14
C ALA A 329 -4.00 11.92 15.21
N ARG A 330 -5.30 11.67 15.06
CA ARG A 330 -6.32 12.01 16.06
C ARG A 330 -6.18 11.19 17.35
N TYR A 331 -5.90 9.90 17.21
CA TYR A 331 -5.59 9.06 18.37
C TYR A 331 -4.38 9.58 19.15
N LEU A 332 -3.29 9.92 18.45
CA LEU A 332 -2.08 10.45 19.07
C LEU A 332 -2.25 11.86 19.68
N ARG A 333 -3.35 12.53 19.37
CA ARG A 333 -3.75 13.83 20.00
C ARG A 333 -4.76 13.67 21.14
N ASP A 334 -5.06 12.43 21.53
CA ASP A 334 -6.13 12.10 22.49
C ASP A 334 -7.55 12.52 22.05
N ASP A 335 -7.78 12.69 20.72
CA ASP A 335 -9.11 12.94 20.16
C ASP A 335 -9.94 11.66 20.00
N LEU A 336 -9.34 10.50 20.18
CA LEU A 336 -9.94 9.16 20.07
C LEU A 336 -9.41 8.26 21.19
N ASP A 337 -10.28 7.42 21.77
CA ASP A 337 -9.90 6.47 22.82
C ASP A 337 -9.00 5.34 22.32
N ALA A 338 -9.10 4.99 21.03
CA ALA A 338 -8.28 3.98 20.38
C ALA A 338 -8.12 4.28 18.89
N TYR A 339 -7.05 3.79 18.27
CA TYR A 339 -6.89 3.80 16.82
C TYR A 339 -7.87 2.80 16.18
N PRO A 340 -8.84 3.28 15.36
CA PRO A 340 -9.79 2.39 14.71
C PRO A 340 -9.18 1.76 13.46
N PRO A 341 -8.99 0.43 13.42
CA PRO A 341 -8.46 -0.25 12.25
C PRO A 341 -9.45 -0.23 11.08
N PHE A 342 -8.92 -0.37 9.86
CA PHE A 342 -9.74 -0.51 8.66
C PHE A 342 -10.32 -1.93 8.57
N LEU A 343 -11.59 -2.10 8.91
CA LEU A 343 -12.30 -3.40 8.93
C LEU A 343 -13.21 -3.54 7.70
N TRP A 344 -12.63 -3.96 6.59
CA TRP A 344 -13.34 -4.16 5.33
C TRP A 344 -14.29 -5.36 5.38
N LYS A 345 -15.45 -5.25 4.68
CA LYS A 345 -16.43 -6.33 4.51
C LYS A 345 -16.88 -6.48 3.06
#